data_99c226ec8f97899f55d1664cd59e6437
#
_entry.id   99c226ec8f97899f55d1664cd59e6437
#
_cell.length_a   1.000
_cell.length_b   1.000
_cell.length_c   1.000
_cell.angle_alpha   90.00
_cell.angle_beta   90.00
_cell.angle_gamma   90.00
#
_symmetry.space_group_name_H-M   'P 1'
#
loop_
_entity.id
_entity.type
_entity.pdbx_description
1 polymer ?
#
loop_
_entity_poly.entity_id
_entity_poly.type
_entity_poly.pdbx_seq_one_letter_code
_entity_poly.pdbx_strand_id
1 'polypeptide(L)'
;TQLTLESLGLMLITLLVVHRILGLAESGLIAIFLTSAALTTRFNVVLADVDLKNEAIDILAMFAGLLWVFIGVGLLADIDTLNDSFGFVMSIADISSASTIFDRRFGDFNAVFSHNLLVLFSVSLLAFLYRAYAALLILAWNACVWGLTLTLLFRQSFVFDSAEPYRAALIGVAAILPHLVLEATAYILGAMGAINFSKSILWHSVTDSRFLDRFRSSLTAMTTAIATLLAAALLESQWAPRLLELAAQ
;
A
#
# COMPACT_ATOMS: atom_id res chain seq x y z
N THR A 1 -9.81 13.40 -6.65
CA THR A 1 -11.19 12.90 -6.81
C THR A 1 -11.95 12.98 -5.49
N GLN A 2 -13.29 12.85 -5.52
CA GLN A 2 -14.11 12.82 -4.31
C GLN A 2 -13.69 11.67 -3.39
N LEU A 3 -13.42 10.49 -3.93
CA LEU A 3 -12.97 9.31 -3.17
C LEU A 3 -11.63 9.54 -2.47
N THR A 4 -10.72 10.27 -3.08
CA THR A 4 -9.45 10.67 -2.43
C THR A 4 -9.70 11.51 -1.19
N LEU A 5 -10.58 12.50 -1.28
CA LEU A 5 -10.91 13.38 -0.15
C LEU A 5 -11.70 12.66 0.94
N GLU A 6 -12.63 11.76 0.58
CA GLU A 6 -13.38 10.94 1.53
C GLU A 6 -12.45 10.02 2.32
N SER A 7 -11.55 9.30 1.65
CA SER A 7 -10.62 8.38 2.32
C SER A 7 -9.57 9.12 3.17
N LEU A 8 -9.05 10.24 2.68
CA LEU A 8 -8.17 11.12 3.43
C LEU A 8 -8.85 11.67 4.68
N GLY A 9 -10.03 12.27 4.52
CA GLY A 9 -10.78 12.87 5.62
C GLY A 9 -11.16 11.86 6.68
N LEU A 10 -11.65 10.68 6.26
CA LEU A 10 -12.07 9.62 7.17
C LEU A 10 -10.87 9.05 7.96
N MET A 11 -9.75 8.78 7.30
CA MET A 11 -8.54 8.30 7.96
C MET A 11 -8.02 9.33 8.97
N LEU A 12 -7.94 10.60 8.57
CA LEU A 12 -7.46 11.68 9.44
C LEU A 12 -8.36 11.82 10.68
N ILE A 13 -9.69 11.86 10.49
CA ILE A 13 -10.63 11.97 11.61
C ILE A 13 -10.49 10.77 12.53
N THR A 14 -10.46 9.55 11.99
CA THR A 14 -10.35 8.33 12.78
C THR A 14 -9.04 8.31 13.58
N LEU A 15 -7.92 8.67 12.96
CA LEU A 15 -6.63 8.76 13.64
C LEU A 15 -6.66 9.79 14.77
N LEU A 16 -7.19 10.99 14.52
CA LEU A 16 -7.32 12.03 15.54
C LEU A 16 -8.21 11.58 16.71
N VAL A 17 -9.34 10.92 16.43
CA VAL A 17 -10.22 10.40 17.49
C VAL A 17 -9.51 9.33 18.31
N VAL A 18 -8.89 8.34 17.68
CA VAL A 18 -8.22 7.24 18.37
C VAL A 18 -7.02 7.73 19.18
N HIS A 19 -6.18 8.58 18.58
CA HIS A 19 -4.96 9.07 19.24
C HIS A 19 -5.25 10.14 20.29
N ARG A 20 -6.05 11.20 19.96
CA ARG A 20 -6.22 12.37 20.82
C ARG A 20 -7.38 12.25 21.81
N ILE A 21 -8.48 11.57 21.44
CA ILE A 21 -9.67 11.48 22.29
C ILE A 21 -9.62 10.21 23.13
N LEU A 22 -9.27 9.06 22.51
CA LEU A 22 -9.22 7.79 23.21
C LEU A 22 -7.87 7.50 23.87
N GLY A 23 -6.78 8.16 23.44
CA GLY A 23 -5.44 8.02 24.00
C GLY A 23 -4.88 6.59 23.90
N LEU A 24 -5.23 5.87 22.84
CA LEU A 24 -4.82 4.48 22.68
C LEU A 24 -3.43 4.40 22.04
N ALA A 25 -2.57 3.56 22.61
CA ALA A 25 -1.34 3.13 21.95
C ALA A 25 -1.69 2.40 20.65
N GLU A 26 -0.75 2.37 19.70
CA GLU A 26 -0.98 1.79 18.36
C GLU A 26 -2.21 2.38 17.64
N SER A 27 -2.47 3.66 17.90
CA SER A 27 -3.62 4.38 17.36
C SER A 27 -3.69 4.33 15.82
N GLY A 28 -2.55 4.26 15.15
CA GLY A 28 -2.46 4.11 13.70
C GLY A 28 -3.02 2.78 13.20
N LEU A 29 -2.69 1.68 13.87
CA LEU A 29 -3.22 0.36 13.53
C LEU A 29 -4.74 0.32 13.71
N ILE A 30 -5.24 0.83 14.84
CA ILE A 30 -6.68 0.89 15.13
C ILE A 30 -7.39 1.77 14.09
N ALA A 31 -6.81 2.92 13.72
CA ALA A 31 -7.36 3.79 12.70
C ALA A 31 -7.44 3.11 11.31
N ILE A 32 -6.43 2.32 10.94
CA ILE A 32 -6.45 1.51 9.71
C ILE A 32 -7.64 0.55 9.71
N PHE A 33 -7.87 -0.20 10.80
CA PHE A 33 -9.00 -1.12 10.91
C PHE A 33 -10.35 -0.40 10.80
N LEU A 34 -10.56 0.66 11.57
CA LEU A 34 -11.81 1.41 11.60
C LEU A 34 -12.11 2.11 10.27
N THR A 35 -11.10 2.74 9.67
CA THR A 35 -11.26 3.41 8.37
C THR A 35 -11.57 2.41 7.26
N SER A 36 -10.90 1.24 7.25
CA SER A 36 -11.18 0.18 6.29
C SER A 36 -12.62 -0.33 6.43
N ALA A 37 -13.11 -0.50 7.65
CA ALA A 37 -14.50 -0.89 7.91
C ALA A 37 -15.49 0.16 7.39
N ALA A 38 -15.25 1.44 7.68
CA ALA A 38 -16.13 2.53 7.27
C ALA A 38 -16.14 2.73 5.73
N LEU A 39 -14.99 2.56 5.06
CA LEU A 39 -14.88 2.66 3.60
C LEU A 39 -15.45 1.45 2.86
N THR A 40 -15.70 0.32 3.54
CA THR A 40 -16.18 -0.92 2.91
C THR A 40 -17.47 -0.71 2.12
N THR A 41 -18.39 0.11 2.62
CA THR A 41 -19.64 0.39 1.93
C THR A 41 -19.40 1.10 0.60
N ARG A 42 -18.53 2.11 0.60
CA ARG A 42 -18.13 2.84 -0.62
C ARG A 42 -17.41 1.95 -1.61
N PHE A 43 -16.48 1.14 -1.11
CA PHE A 43 -15.72 0.20 -1.94
C PHE A 43 -16.62 -0.87 -2.58
N ASN A 44 -17.65 -1.35 -1.89
CA ASN A 44 -18.62 -2.27 -2.47
C ASN A 44 -19.42 -1.62 -3.61
N VAL A 45 -19.72 -0.33 -3.54
CA VAL A 45 -20.37 0.41 -4.63
C VAL A 45 -19.45 0.50 -5.85
N VAL A 46 -18.18 0.85 -5.63
CA VAL A 46 -17.15 0.88 -6.69
C VAL A 46 -17.02 -0.48 -7.36
N LEU A 47 -16.95 -1.56 -6.58
CA LEU A 47 -16.84 -2.94 -7.09
C LEU A 47 -18.13 -3.50 -7.71
N ALA A 48 -19.25 -2.79 -7.61
CA ALA A 48 -20.50 -3.21 -8.25
C ALA A 48 -20.53 -2.88 -9.75
N ASP A 49 -19.73 -1.92 -10.19
CA ASP A 49 -19.55 -1.60 -11.60
C ASP A 49 -18.78 -2.72 -12.32
N VAL A 50 -19.01 -2.90 -13.60
CA VAL A 50 -18.42 -3.99 -14.40
C VAL A 50 -17.16 -3.53 -15.13
N ASP A 51 -16.86 -2.23 -15.10
CA ASP A 51 -15.71 -1.65 -15.78
C ASP A 51 -14.45 -1.68 -14.88
N LEU A 52 -13.64 -2.71 -15.06
CA LEU A 52 -12.38 -2.91 -14.33
C LEU A 52 -11.43 -1.68 -14.36
N LYS A 53 -11.46 -0.89 -15.43
CA LYS A 53 -10.59 0.28 -15.55
C LYS A 53 -11.03 1.39 -14.61
N ASN A 54 -12.32 1.68 -14.57
CA ASN A 54 -12.88 2.70 -13.67
C ASN A 54 -12.76 2.24 -12.22
N GLU A 55 -13.04 0.97 -11.92
CA GLU A 55 -12.83 0.38 -10.60
C GLU A 55 -11.38 0.58 -10.11
N ALA A 56 -10.39 0.28 -10.95
CA ALA A 56 -8.97 0.43 -10.59
C ALA A 56 -8.58 1.88 -10.30
N ILE A 57 -9.09 2.83 -11.09
CA ILE A 57 -8.85 4.27 -10.88
C ILE A 57 -9.45 4.73 -9.56
N ASP A 58 -10.65 4.29 -9.23
CA ASP A 58 -11.33 4.66 -7.98
C ASP A 58 -10.62 4.08 -6.76
N ILE A 59 -10.17 2.83 -6.84
CA ILE A 59 -9.38 2.19 -5.78
C ILE A 59 -8.04 2.91 -5.59
N LEU A 60 -7.36 3.26 -6.69
CA LEU A 60 -6.12 4.02 -6.64
C LEU A 60 -6.33 5.41 -6.04
N ALA A 61 -7.47 6.05 -6.32
CA ALA A 61 -7.84 7.34 -5.74
C ALA A 61 -8.07 7.24 -4.21
N MET A 62 -8.71 6.16 -3.74
CA MET A 62 -8.88 5.88 -2.30
C MET A 62 -7.51 5.62 -1.65
N PHE A 63 -6.68 4.79 -2.27
CA PHE A 63 -5.32 4.50 -1.80
C PHE A 63 -4.48 5.77 -1.69
N ALA A 64 -4.51 6.64 -2.69
CA ALA A 64 -3.80 7.91 -2.66
C ALA A 64 -4.25 8.81 -1.49
N GLY A 65 -5.55 8.85 -1.18
CA GLY A 65 -6.06 9.58 -0.03
C GLY A 65 -5.50 9.06 1.30
N LEU A 66 -5.46 7.74 1.48
CA LEU A 66 -4.87 7.09 2.66
C LEU A 66 -3.37 7.37 2.75
N LEU A 67 -2.64 7.23 1.65
CA LEU A 67 -1.20 7.48 1.58
C LEU A 67 -0.85 8.92 1.99
N TRP A 68 -1.60 9.91 1.52
CA TRP A 68 -1.37 11.31 1.87
C TRP A 68 -1.52 11.60 3.37
N VAL A 69 -2.45 10.91 4.07
CA VAL A 69 -2.57 11.04 5.53
C VAL A 69 -1.30 10.56 6.22
N PHE A 70 -0.79 9.38 5.85
CA PHE A 70 0.41 8.83 6.49
C PHE A 70 1.68 9.61 6.15
N ILE A 71 1.78 10.16 4.93
CA ILE A 71 2.83 11.11 4.57
C ILE A 71 2.73 12.36 5.47
N GLY A 72 1.55 12.95 5.60
CA GLY A 72 1.35 14.13 6.44
C GLY A 72 1.68 13.87 7.91
N VAL A 73 1.22 12.76 8.46
CA VAL A 73 1.53 12.36 9.85
C VAL A 73 3.03 12.10 10.02
N GLY A 74 3.66 11.37 9.10
CA GLY A 74 5.09 11.08 9.15
C GLY A 74 5.96 12.34 9.04
N LEU A 75 5.50 13.38 8.34
CA LEU A 75 6.21 14.67 8.26
C LEU A 75 6.02 15.56 9.49
N LEU A 76 4.83 15.55 10.11
CA LEU A 76 4.43 16.49 11.14
C LEU A 76 4.62 15.97 12.58
N ALA A 77 4.48 14.66 12.80
CA ALA A 77 4.64 14.06 14.13
C ALA A 77 6.13 13.91 14.49
N ASP A 78 6.44 14.03 15.78
CA ASP A 78 7.75 13.66 16.30
C ASP A 78 7.92 12.13 16.30
N ILE A 79 9.18 11.68 16.48
CA ILE A 79 9.51 10.26 16.39
C ILE A 79 8.89 9.43 17.53
N ASP A 80 8.73 10.03 18.71
CA ASP A 80 8.14 9.37 19.88
C ASP A 80 6.65 9.13 19.64
N THR A 81 5.93 10.14 19.12
CA THR A 81 4.53 10.02 18.68
C THR A 81 4.37 8.97 17.57
N LEU A 82 5.29 8.89 16.60
CA LEU A 82 5.26 7.87 15.57
C LEU A 82 5.46 6.47 16.15
N ASN A 83 6.40 6.30 17.06
CA ASN A 83 6.65 5.02 17.73
C ASN A 83 5.46 4.58 18.59
N ASP A 84 4.81 5.50 19.32
CA ASP A 84 3.63 5.21 20.12
C ASP A 84 2.42 4.83 19.26
N SER A 85 2.23 5.54 18.14
CA SER A 85 1.05 5.35 17.29
C SER A 85 1.19 4.25 16.24
N PHE A 86 2.41 3.95 15.79
CA PHE A 86 2.71 3.05 14.67
C PHE A 86 3.83 2.05 14.96
N GLY A 87 4.23 1.88 16.23
CA GLY A 87 5.37 1.05 16.62
C GLY A 87 5.28 -0.39 16.09
N PHE A 88 4.10 -1.00 16.16
CA PHE A 88 3.84 -2.33 15.62
C PHE A 88 4.01 -2.37 14.09
N VAL A 89 3.46 -1.40 13.37
CA VAL A 89 3.58 -1.31 11.91
C VAL A 89 5.04 -1.13 11.51
N MET A 90 5.75 -0.21 12.20
CA MET A 90 7.15 0.10 11.94
C MET A 90 8.06 -1.10 12.22
N SER A 91 7.77 -1.87 13.28
CA SER A 91 8.57 -3.05 13.63
C SER A 91 8.40 -4.19 12.63
N ILE A 92 7.17 -4.45 12.16
CA ILE A 92 6.91 -5.48 11.15
C ILE A 92 7.50 -5.10 9.79
N ALA A 93 7.42 -3.81 9.43
CA ALA A 93 7.95 -3.31 8.17
C ALA A 93 9.48 -3.10 8.20
N ASP A 94 10.13 -3.32 9.35
CA ASP A 94 11.56 -3.08 9.57
C ASP A 94 12.01 -1.65 9.21
N ILE A 95 11.16 -0.68 9.59
CA ILE A 95 11.40 0.76 9.38
C ILE A 95 11.59 1.52 10.69
N SER A 96 11.84 0.80 11.79
CA SER A 96 11.96 1.36 13.14
C SER A 96 13.18 2.28 13.33
N SER A 97 14.18 2.16 12.46
CA SER A 97 15.29 3.10 12.40
C SER A 97 15.60 3.49 10.97
N ALA A 98 16.00 4.72 10.79
CA ALA A 98 16.33 5.24 9.47
C ALA A 98 17.58 4.58 8.87
N SER A 99 18.53 4.08 9.69
CA SER A 99 19.66 3.29 9.23
C SER A 99 19.23 1.98 8.58
N THR A 100 18.18 1.33 9.09
CA THR A 100 17.67 0.07 8.51
C THR A 100 17.09 0.25 7.11
N ILE A 101 16.55 1.43 6.76
CA ILE A 101 16.03 1.70 5.42
C ILE A 101 17.15 1.73 4.38
N PHE A 102 18.30 2.34 4.71
CA PHE A 102 19.47 2.38 3.81
C PHE A 102 20.29 1.08 3.81
N ASP A 103 20.34 0.38 4.96
CA ASP A 103 21.00 -0.93 5.09
C ASP A 103 20.16 -2.08 4.52
N ARG A 104 18.88 -1.81 4.18
CA ARG A 104 18.03 -2.79 3.52
C ARG A 104 18.75 -3.26 2.25
N ARG A 105 18.93 -4.57 2.11
CA ARG A 105 19.56 -5.19 0.94
C ARG A 105 18.67 -5.00 -0.30
N PHE A 106 18.60 -3.75 -0.78
CA PHE A 106 18.12 -3.51 -2.12
C PHE A 106 19.05 -4.27 -3.06
N GLY A 107 18.53 -5.21 -3.83
CA GLY A 107 19.34 -5.90 -4.84
C GLY A 107 19.17 -7.40 -4.91
N ASP A 108 18.61 -8.05 -3.89
CA ASP A 108 18.23 -9.46 -4.02
C ASP A 108 16.84 -9.60 -4.64
N PHE A 109 16.83 -9.72 -5.96
CA PHE A 109 15.60 -9.91 -6.72
C PHE A 109 14.73 -11.06 -6.18
N ASN A 110 15.36 -12.20 -5.83
CA ASN A 110 14.61 -13.37 -5.38
C ASN A 110 13.92 -13.12 -4.03
N ALA A 111 14.63 -12.47 -3.10
CA ALA A 111 14.08 -12.14 -1.79
C ALA A 111 12.91 -11.15 -1.93
N VAL A 112 13.09 -10.07 -2.70
CA VAL A 112 12.06 -9.05 -2.96
C VAL A 112 10.84 -9.66 -3.65
N PHE A 113 11.06 -10.39 -4.75
CA PHE A 113 9.95 -10.98 -5.51
C PHE A 113 9.18 -12.02 -4.68
N SER A 114 9.88 -12.89 -3.95
CA SER A 114 9.24 -13.91 -3.10
C SER A 114 8.43 -13.29 -1.97
N HIS A 115 8.95 -12.26 -1.32
CA HIS A 115 8.23 -11.53 -0.27
C HIS A 115 6.95 -10.90 -0.82
N ASN A 116 7.07 -10.13 -1.90
CA ASN A 116 5.94 -9.43 -2.50
C ASN A 116 4.92 -10.39 -3.14
N LEU A 117 5.35 -11.53 -3.66
CA LEU A 117 4.46 -12.59 -4.12
C LEU A 117 3.66 -13.20 -2.97
N LEU A 118 4.27 -13.40 -1.80
CA LEU A 118 3.57 -13.85 -0.59
C LEU A 118 2.53 -12.81 -0.14
N VAL A 119 2.88 -11.53 -0.16
CA VAL A 119 1.93 -10.44 0.12
C VAL A 119 0.78 -10.46 -0.87
N LEU A 120 1.04 -10.54 -2.19
CA LEU A 120 0.01 -10.62 -3.22
C LEU A 120 -0.92 -11.82 -3.01
N PHE A 121 -0.36 -12.98 -2.67
CA PHE A 121 -1.15 -14.18 -2.36
C PHE A 121 -2.04 -13.95 -1.13
N SER A 122 -1.49 -13.38 -0.06
CA SER A 122 -2.25 -13.08 1.18
C SER A 122 -3.37 -12.08 0.92
N VAL A 123 -3.08 -11.00 0.16
CA VAL A 123 -4.08 -10.02 -0.29
C VAL A 123 -5.21 -10.71 -1.05
N SER A 124 -4.84 -11.54 -2.03
CA SER A 124 -5.81 -12.22 -2.88
C SER A 124 -6.66 -13.22 -2.11
N LEU A 125 -6.04 -14.00 -1.21
CA LEU A 125 -6.75 -14.96 -0.35
C LEU A 125 -7.74 -14.25 0.59
N LEU A 126 -7.30 -13.20 1.26
CA LEU A 126 -8.15 -12.43 2.17
C LEU A 126 -9.26 -11.69 1.41
N ALA A 127 -8.95 -11.13 0.24
CA ALA A 127 -9.94 -10.50 -0.63
C ALA A 127 -10.96 -11.50 -1.18
N PHE A 128 -10.54 -12.73 -1.48
CA PHE A 128 -11.45 -13.82 -1.86
C PHE A 128 -12.42 -14.18 -0.72
N LEU A 129 -11.92 -14.26 0.53
CA LEU A 129 -12.72 -14.67 1.69
C LEU A 129 -13.60 -13.52 2.24
N TYR A 130 -13.01 -12.36 2.46
CA TYR A 130 -13.62 -11.21 3.15
C TYR A 130 -13.94 -10.03 2.21
N ARG A 131 -13.67 -10.18 0.92
CA ARG A 131 -13.99 -9.21 -0.14
C ARG A 131 -13.45 -7.81 0.13
N ALA A 132 -14.31 -6.80 0.01
CA ALA A 132 -13.96 -5.39 0.07
C ALA A 132 -13.23 -4.98 1.36
N TYR A 133 -13.66 -5.49 2.52
CA TYR A 133 -13.05 -5.12 3.79
C TYR A 133 -11.56 -5.52 3.87
N ALA A 134 -11.27 -6.77 3.51
CA ALA A 134 -9.89 -7.24 3.55
C ALA A 134 -8.99 -6.54 2.52
N ALA A 135 -9.51 -6.30 1.31
CA ALA A 135 -8.78 -5.55 0.30
C ALA A 135 -8.43 -4.14 0.79
N LEU A 136 -9.39 -3.43 1.37
CA LEU A 136 -9.16 -2.10 1.95
C LEU A 136 -8.19 -2.10 3.12
N LEU A 137 -8.30 -3.10 4.02
CA LEU A 137 -7.40 -3.24 5.15
C LEU A 137 -5.94 -3.34 4.69
N ILE A 138 -5.69 -4.18 3.69
CA ILE A 138 -4.34 -4.39 3.16
C ILE A 138 -3.86 -3.16 2.39
N LEU A 139 -4.72 -2.52 1.61
CA LEU A 139 -4.38 -1.27 0.93
C LEU A 139 -4.04 -0.16 1.94
N ALA A 140 -4.82 -0.02 3.01
CA ALA A 140 -4.55 0.97 4.06
C ALA A 140 -3.27 0.66 4.84
N TRP A 141 -2.99 -0.63 5.10
CA TRP A 141 -1.73 -1.07 5.69
C TRP A 141 -0.54 -0.69 4.79
N ASN A 142 -0.59 -1.01 3.49
CA ASN A 142 0.49 -0.66 2.57
C ASN A 142 0.65 0.86 2.43
N ALA A 143 -0.45 1.62 2.39
CA ALA A 143 -0.40 3.08 2.39
C ALA A 143 0.30 3.63 3.65
N CYS A 144 0.06 3.02 4.82
CA CYS A 144 0.75 3.37 6.07
C CYS A 144 2.24 3.08 5.98
N VAL A 145 2.63 1.84 5.66
CA VAL A 145 4.04 1.44 5.56
C VAL A 145 4.79 2.34 4.57
N TRP A 146 4.23 2.56 3.40
CA TRP A 146 4.89 3.38 2.37
C TRP A 146 4.93 4.86 2.73
N GLY A 147 3.84 5.41 3.28
CA GLY A 147 3.81 6.79 3.73
C GLY A 147 4.86 7.07 4.80
N LEU A 148 4.97 6.20 5.80
CA LEU A 148 5.98 6.30 6.84
C LEU A 148 7.40 6.08 6.29
N THR A 149 7.62 5.08 5.44
CA THR A 149 8.93 4.82 4.82
C THR A 149 9.42 6.03 4.03
N LEU A 150 8.58 6.59 3.15
CA LEU A 150 8.95 7.76 2.35
C LEU A 150 9.27 8.98 3.21
N THR A 151 8.50 9.20 4.27
CA THR A 151 8.69 10.37 5.14
C THR A 151 9.89 10.21 6.07
N LEU A 152 10.15 9.02 6.60
CA LEU A 152 11.34 8.75 7.41
C LEU A 152 12.60 8.86 6.56
N LEU A 153 12.58 8.33 5.33
CA LEU A 153 13.67 8.49 4.38
C LEU A 153 13.93 9.98 4.07
N PHE A 154 12.87 10.76 3.82
CA PHE A 154 12.98 12.19 3.60
C PHE A 154 13.57 12.91 4.80
N ARG A 155 13.05 12.68 6.00
CA ARG A 155 13.55 13.31 7.26
C ARG A 155 15.00 12.96 7.52
N GLN A 156 15.40 11.72 7.27
CA GLN A 156 16.76 11.26 7.50
C GLN A 156 17.78 11.97 6.61
N SER A 157 17.41 12.30 5.37
CA SER A 157 18.30 13.04 4.46
C SER A 157 18.73 14.41 5.01
N PHE A 158 17.96 14.96 5.96
CA PHE A 158 18.29 16.23 6.65
C PHE A 158 19.07 16.03 7.95
N VAL A 159 19.13 14.82 8.48
CA VAL A 159 19.91 14.49 9.70
C VAL A 159 21.33 14.08 9.35
N PHE A 160 21.52 13.39 8.22
CA PHE A 160 22.85 13.12 7.71
C PHE A 160 23.52 14.41 7.21
N ASP A 161 24.77 14.60 7.60
CA ASP A 161 25.61 15.75 7.26
C ASP A 161 25.97 15.72 5.75
N SER A 162 24.95 15.65 4.90
CA SER A 162 25.12 15.72 3.46
C SER A 162 25.18 17.18 3.02
N ALA A 163 26.12 17.51 2.13
CA ALA A 163 26.25 18.86 1.59
C ALA A 163 24.98 19.32 0.85
N GLU A 164 24.13 18.38 0.40
CA GLU A 164 22.91 18.64 -0.38
C GLU A 164 21.72 17.76 0.10
N PRO A 165 21.13 18.00 1.27
CA PRO A 165 20.09 17.13 1.85
C PRO A 165 18.85 17.00 0.97
N TYR A 166 18.44 18.06 0.27
CA TYR A 166 17.30 17.99 -0.66
C TYR A 166 17.55 17.08 -1.85
N ARG A 167 18.77 17.10 -2.41
CA ARG A 167 19.17 16.22 -3.50
C ARG A 167 19.14 14.76 -3.03
N ALA A 168 19.73 14.45 -1.87
CA ALA A 168 19.71 13.12 -1.29
C ALA A 168 18.28 12.61 -1.03
N ALA A 169 17.39 13.47 -0.49
CA ALA A 169 15.98 13.16 -0.29
C ALA A 169 15.26 12.83 -1.61
N LEU A 170 15.44 13.67 -2.64
CA LEU A 170 14.80 13.48 -3.94
C LEU A 170 15.30 12.20 -4.63
N ILE A 171 16.59 11.91 -4.57
CA ILE A 171 17.15 10.67 -5.13
C ILE A 171 16.63 9.47 -4.37
N GLY A 172 16.57 9.51 -3.03
CA GLY A 172 16.01 8.44 -2.21
C GLY A 172 14.55 8.14 -2.54
N VAL A 173 13.71 9.18 -2.66
CA VAL A 173 12.31 9.03 -3.08
C VAL A 173 12.23 8.48 -4.51
N ALA A 174 13.04 8.98 -5.44
CA ALA A 174 13.08 8.50 -6.82
C ALA A 174 13.55 7.05 -6.94
N ALA A 175 14.38 6.58 -6.02
CA ALA A 175 14.82 5.19 -5.96
C ALA A 175 13.69 4.24 -5.58
N ILE A 176 12.79 4.66 -4.66
CA ILE A 176 11.78 3.79 -4.06
C ILE A 176 10.41 3.93 -4.72
N LEU A 177 10.01 5.15 -5.09
CA LEU A 177 8.66 5.44 -5.57
C LEU A 177 8.21 4.60 -6.79
N PRO A 178 9.04 4.36 -7.82
CA PRO A 178 8.58 3.64 -9.01
C PRO A 178 8.15 2.19 -8.72
N HIS A 179 8.91 1.45 -7.89
CA HIS A 179 8.54 0.07 -7.56
C HIS A 179 7.33 0.04 -6.61
N LEU A 180 7.20 0.98 -5.66
CA LEU A 180 6.01 1.07 -4.81
C LEU A 180 4.73 1.27 -5.63
N VAL A 181 4.76 2.13 -6.66
CA VAL A 181 3.60 2.35 -7.54
C VAL A 181 3.22 1.06 -8.29
N LEU A 182 4.20 0.29 -8.76
CA LEU A 182 3.94 -0.99 -9.41
C LEU A 182 3.40 -2.03 -8.42
N GLU A 183 3.93 -2.09 -7.21
CA GLU A 183 3.43 -2.97 -6.15
C GLU A 183 1.98 -2.64 -5.79
N ALA A 184 1.64 -1.35 -5.58
CA ALA A 184 0.25 -0.95 -5.34
C ALA A 184 -0.67 -1.44 -6.45
N THR A 185 -0.25 -1.21 -7.70
CA THR A 185 -1.02 -1.63 -8.86
C THR A 185 -1.21 -3.15 -8.88
N ALA A 186 -0.17 -3.91 -8.57
CA ALA A 186 -0.24 -5.37 -8.49
C ALA A 186 -1.19 -5.85 -7.39
N TYR A 187 -1.13 -5.27 -6.20
CA TYR A 187 -2.00 -5.65 -5.08
C TYR A 187 -3.47 -5.27 -5.33
N ILE A 188 -3.72 -4.11 -5.95
CA ILE A 188 -5.07 -3.70 -6.38
C ILE A 188 -5.63 -4.70 -7.40
N LEU A 189 -4.88 -5.02 -8.43
CA LEU A 189 -5.30 -5.99 -9.47
C LEU A 189 -5.53 -7.38 -8.88
N GLY A 190 -4.66 -7.84 -7.98
CA GLY A 190 -4.82 -9.12 -7.29
C GLY A 190 -6.07 -9.17 -6.43
N ALA A 191 -6.33 -8.11 -5.66
CA ALA A 191 -7.55 -7.99 -4.85
C ALA A 191 -8.82 -7.99 -5.71
N MET A 192 -8.84 -7.20 -6.80
CA MET A 192 -9.97 -7.14 -7.74
C MET A 192 -10.20 -8.50 -8.41
N GLY A 193 -9.14 -9.15 -8.88
CA GLY A 193 -9.22 -10.50 -9.46
C GLY A 193 -9.82 -11.51 -8.49
N ALA A 194 -9.36 -11.51 -7.24
CA ALA A 194 -9.84 -12.40 -6.20
C ALA A 194 -11.31 -12.15 -5.81
N ILE A 195 -11.73 -10.88 -5.69
CA ILE A 195 -13.12 -10.49 -5.41
C ILE A 195 -14.04 -10.93 -6.57
N ASN A 196 -13.63 -10.71 -7.82
CA ASN A 196 -14.42 -11.10 -8.99
C ASN A 196 -14.53 -12.62 -9.10
N PHE A 197 -13.47 -13.36 -8.77
CA PHE A 197 -13.51 -14.80 -8.68
C PHE A 197 -14.45 -15.31 -7.59
N SER A 198 -14.38 -14.73 -6.37
CA SER A 198 -15.30 -15.03 -5.27
C SER A 198 -16.75 -14.80 -5.68
N LYS A 199 -17.05 -13.65 -6.32
CA LYS A 199 -18.40 -13.35 -6.82
C LYS A 199 -18.86 -14.35 -7.89
N SER A 200 -17.98 -14.79 -8.80
CA SER A 200 -18.34 -15.73 -9.85
C SER A 200 -18.78 -17.09 -9.29
N ILE A 201 -18.04 -17.61 -8.29
CA ILE A 201 -18.38 -18.88 -7.64
C ILE A 201 -19.70 -18.82 -6.86
N LEU A 202 -19.98 -17.69 -6.20
CA LEU A 202 -21.15 -17.58 -5.31
C LEU A 202 -22.45 -17.28 -6.07
N TRP A 203 -22.39 -16.60 -7.21
CA TRP A 203 -23.58 -16.08 -7.87
C TRP A 203 -23.90 -16.74 -9.22
N HIS A 204 -22.99 -17.53 -9.76
CA HIS A 204 -23.19 -18.14 -11.07
C HIS A 204 -22.86 -19.64 -11.05
N SER A 205 -23.62 -20.42 -11.80
CA SER A 205 -23.28 -21.81 -12.08
C SER A 205 -22.04 -21.87 -12.98
N VAL A 206 -21.20 -22.88 -12.78
CA VAL A 206 -19.97 -23.11 -13.60
C VAL A 206 -20.29 -23.22 -15.10
N THR A 207 -21.53 -23.59 -15.44
CA THR A 207 -22.02 -23.72 -16.82
C THR A 207 -22.55 -22.40 -17.39
N ASP A 208 -22.69 -21.35 -16.59
CA ASP A 208 -23.17 -20.03 -17.03
C ASP A 208 -22.03 -19.29 -17.77
N SER A 209 -22.38 -18.67 -18.91
CA SER A 209 -21.45 -17.80 -19.64
C SER A 209 -20.88 -16.67 -18.78
N ARG A 210 -21.69 -16.11 -17.88
CA ARG A 210 -21.29 -15.06 -16.93
C ARG A 210 -20.22 -15.53 -15.95
N PHE A 211 -20.24 -16.82 -15.55
CA PHE A 211 -19.18 -17.40 -14.74
C PHE A 211 -17.86 -17.38 -15.51
N LEU A 212 -17.87 -17.85 -16.76
CA LEU A 212 -16.67 -17.92 -17.60
C LEU A 212 -16.08 -16.54 -17.88
N ASP A 213 -16.91 -15.53 -18.14
CA ASP A 213 -16.47 -14.17 -18.40
C ASP A 213 -15.80 -13.55 -17.15
N ARG A 214 -16.40 -13.71 -15.97
CA ARG A 214 -15.82 -13.26 -14.70
C ARG A 214 -14.55 -14.04 -14.34
N PHE A 215 -14.53 -15.33 -14.57
CA PHE A 215 -13.35 -16.16 -14.34
C PHE A 215 -12.18 -15.73 -15.24
N ARG A 216 -12.43 -15.48 -16.52
CA ARG A 216 -11.42 -14.96 -17.46
C ARG A 216 -10.90 -13.59 -17.01
N SER A 217 -11.79 -12.69 -16.62
CA SER A 217 -11.42 -11.37 -16.10
C SER A 217 -10.55 -11.50 -14.84
N SER A 218 -10.91 -12.38 -13.90
CA SER A 218 -10.13 -12.67 -12.70
C SER A 218 -8.75 -13.21 -13.01
N LEU A 219 -8.66 -14.15 -13.95
CA LEU A 219 -7.39 -14.74 -14.38
C LEU A 219 -6.50 -13.70 -15.06
N THR A 220 -7.07 -12.84 -15.91
CA THR A 220 -6.35 -11.73 -16.54
C THR A 220 -5.83 -10.75 -15.49
N ALA A 221 -6.65 -10.34 -14.52
CA ALA A 221 -6.24 -9.45 -13.45
C ALA A 221 -5.10 -10.05 -12.62
N MET A 222 -5.19 -11.34 -12.26
CA MET A 222 -4.17 -12.02 -11.47
C MET A 222 -2.85 -12.19 -12.24
N THR A 223 -2.90 -12.58 -13.52
CA THR A 223 -1.68 -12.69 -14.36
C THR A 223 -1.02 -11.33 -14.56
N THR A 224 -1.81 -10.26 -14.77
CA THR A 224 -1.30 -8.90 -14.87
C THR A 224 -0.70 -8.45 -13.54
N ALA A 225 -1.32 -8.77 -12.40
CA ALA A 225 -0.77 -8.48 -11.08
C ALA A 225 0.61 -9.12 -10.87
N ILE A 226 0.76 -10.41 -11.20
CA ILE A 226 2.05 -11.12 -11.09
C ILE A 226 3.10 -10.50 -12.00
N ALA A 227 2.74 -10.18 -13.26
CA ALA A 227 3.65 -9.55 -14.21
C ALA A 227 4.09 -8.15 -13.74
N THR A 228 3.17 -7.37 -13.19
CA THR A 228 3.46 -6.04 -12.62
C THR A 228 4.37 -6.15 -11.39
N LEU A 229 4.15 -7.16 -10.54
CA LEU A 229 4.99 -7.42 -9.37
C LEU A 229 6.41 -7.85 -9.77
N LEU A 230 6.53 -8.66 -10.81
CA LEU A 230 7.83 -9.03 -11.40
C LEU A 230 8.58 -7.78 -11.87
N ALA A 231 7.91 -6.86 -12.56
CA ALA A 231 8.48 -5.59 -12.99
C ALA A 231 8.90 -4.71 -11.81
N ALA A 232 8.08 -4.66 -10.74
CA ALA A 232 8.41 -3.96 -9.51
C ALA A 232 9.69 -4.49 -8.86
N ALA A 233 9.81 -5.81 -8.72
CA ALA A 233 11.00 -6.47 -8.15
C ALA A 233 12.27 -6.25 -9.00
N LEU A 234 12.14 -6.24 -10.32
CA LEU A 234 13.25 -5.89 -11.23
C LEU A 234 13.70 -4.44 -11.06
N LEU A 235 12.74 -3.50 -10.93
CA LEU A 235 13.07 -2.10 -10.67
C LEU A 235 13.74 -1.93 -9.30
N GLU A 236 13.20 -2.53 -8.26
CA GLU A 236 13.78 -2.44 -6.92
C GLU A 236 15.19 -3.01 -6.90
N SER A 237 15.42 -4.17 -7.50
CA SER A 237 16.73 -4.83 -7.46
C SER A 237 17.80 -4.17 -8.32
N GLN A 238 17.45 -3.45 -9.37
CA GLN A 238 18.41 -2.89 -10.31
C GLN A 238 18.52 -1.36 -10.26
N TRP A 239 17.39 -0.69 -10.04
CA TRP A 239 17.29 0.76 -10.08
C TRP A 239 17.59 1.41 -8.74
N ALA A 240 16.99 0.91 -7.65
CA ALA A 240 17.14 1.50 -6.33
C ALA A 240 18.61 1.54 -5.85
N PRO A 241 19.42 0.46 -5.94
CA PRO A 241 20.82 0.50 -5.52
C PRO A 241 21.64 1.55 -6.25
N ARG A 242 21.46 1.66 -7.58
CA ARG A 242 22.20 2.62 -8.40
C ARG A 242 21.91 4.07 -8.03
N LEU A 243 20.64 4.38 -7.73
CA LEU A 243 20.27 5.72 -7.31
C LEU A 243 20.73 6.04 -5.89
N LEU A 244 20.66 5.07 -4.97
CA LEU A 244 21.13 5.26 -3.59
C LEU A 244 22.65 5.46 -3.54
N GLU A 245 23.43 4.79 -4.38
CA GLU A 245 24.87 5.05 -4.54
C GLU A 245 25.15 6.49 -5.01
N LEU A 246 24.30 7.07 -5.88
CA LEU A 246 24.42 8.47 -6.31
C LEU A 246 24.01 9.46 -5.21
N ALA A 247 23.16 9.06 -4.29
CA ALA A 247 22.78 9.90 -3.15
C ALA A 247 23.87 9.96 -2.08
N ALA A 248 24.72 8.93 -2.02
CA ALA A 248 25.83 8.84 -1.05
C ALA A 248 27.12 9.57 -1.50
N GLN A 249 27.17 10.06 -2.75
CA GLN A 249 28.26 10.87 -3.31
C GLN A 249 27.99 12.37 -3.13
#